data_8f830d8143385b60eef4bddc8076098b
#
_entry.id   8f830d8143385b60eef4bddc8076098b
#
_cell.length_a   1.000
_cell.length_b   1.000
_cell.length_c   1.000
_cell.angle_alpha   90.00
_cell.angle_beta   90.00
_cell.angle_gamma   90.00
#
_symmetry.space_group_name_H-M   'P 1'
#
loop_
_entity.id
_entity.type
_entity.pdbx_description
1 polymer ?
#
loop_
_entity_poly.entity_id
_entity_poly.type
_entity_poly.pdbx_seq_one_letter_code
_entity_poly.pdbx_strand_id
1 'polypeptide(L)'
;MEKEKLKELIIGHKEGFLSRSGLVRRQIQYRIANYLPQREILIITGVRRSGKSSLLRLICADLINNKDVLESSILYLNFEDERFVPFTVQDFEPLYEAFMEIENPRGRKYLFFDEIQNVTGWEKWLNRLYEFEDVKIFVTGSNAAMLSSEISSALTGRNRQIVTWPFSFMEFLTMKGVSIDAKSLYQRQRKIEIKRLFSEYLRMGGFPEVLKISDTTLLEQYYKDIVYRDVIARYGIKNIKEIKELTLFLAANPGTVQSYKNMQRLIGVKSLNTVKNYLEALKDVYLFFPVDLFDYSLKRQIYNPSKVYCIDTAMSDAISFKFSRNIGHIYENMVFLELQRRNKGVYYWKSKKGKEVDFIIREGPDITEAIQVCFSMEDDKTRRRELQGLTEVKDELKAQRLTVITDDEESTATVERAGRNEEISIIPLWKWLIQNNFPVDTVSLRH
;
A
#
# COMPACT_ATOMS: atom_id res chain seq x y z
N MET A 1 25.66 -9.51 23.17
CA MET A 1 26.35 -10.23 22.04
C MET A 1 27.81 -9.85 22.04
N GLU A 2 28.75 -10.75 21.65
CA GLU A 2 30.18 -10.44 21.57
C GLU A 2 30.47 -9.43 20.44
N LYS A 3 31.42 -8.49 20.66
CA LYS A 3 31.70 -7.38 19.75
C LYS A 3 32.22 -7.85 18.38
N GLU A 4 33.07 -8.90 18.35
CA GLU A 4 33.59 -9.45 17.09
C GLU A 4 32.46 -10.06 16.24
N LYS A 5 31.50 -10.75 16.85
CA LYS A 5 30.33 -11.26 16.14
C LYS A 5 29.44 -10.12 15.58
N LEU A 6 29.32 -9.00 16.30
CA LEU A 6 28.64 -7.81 15.81
C LEU A 6 29.34 -7.21 14.59
N LYS A 7 30.67 -7.17 14.57
CA LYS A 7 31.47 -6.70 13.43
C LYS A 7 31.26 -7.58 12.20
N GLU A 8 31.29 -8.89 12.35
CA GLU A 8 31.02 -9.83 11.26
C GLU A 8 29.62 -9.65 10.67
N LEU A 9 28.61 -9.45 11.52
CA LEU A 9 27.23 -9.20 11.10
C LEU A 9 27.11 -7.87 10.32
N ILE A 10 27.75 -6.80 10.81
CA ILE A 10 27.73 -5.50 10.14
C ILE A 10 28.32 -5.64 8.72
N ILE A 11 29.49 -6.24 8.58
CA ILE A 11 30.16 -6.41 7.29
C ILE A 11 29.31 -7.27 6.35
N GLY A 12 28.91 -8.47 6.79
CA GLY A 12 28.16 -9.40 5.95
C GLY A 12 26.79 -8.85 5.50
N HIS A 13 26.09 -8.14 6.38
CA HIS A 13 24.83 -7.51 6.02
C HIS A 13 25.02 -6.36 5.03
N LYS A 14 26.06 -5.54 5.21
CA LYS A 14 26.36 -4.42 4.33
C LYS A 14 26.73 -4.91 2.92
N GLU A 15 27.63 -5.90 2.79
CA GLU A 15 28.00 -6.49 1.50
C GLU A 15 26.77 -7.03 0.77
N GLY A 16 25.95 -7.83 1.43
CA GLY A 16 24.70 -8.36 0.88
C GLY A 16 23.66 -7.29 0.53
N PHE A 17 23.70 -6.16 1.21
CA PHE A 17 22.79 -5.02 0.95
C PHE A 17 23.22 -4.24 -0.29
N LEU A 18 24.50 -3.96 -0.46
CA LEU A 18 25.02 -3.17 -1.56
C LEU A 18 25.14 -3.96 -2.88
N SER A 19 25.37 -5.27 -2.82
CA SER A 19 25.65 -6.12 -3.99
C SER A 19 24.46 -6.40 -4.91
N ARG A 20 23.21 -6.13 -4.53
CA ARG A 20 22.02 -6.47 -5.32
C ARG A 20 21.75 -5.47 -6.43
N SER A 21 21.68 -6.00 -7.68
CA SER A 21 21.29 -5.29 -8.89
C SER A 21 19.87 -5.68 -9.35
N GLY A 22 19.35 -5.02 -10.38
CA GLY A 22 18.07 -5.39 -11.01
C GLY A 22 16.83 -4.99 -10.20
N LEU A 23 16.94 -3.97 -9.35
CA LEU A 23 15.80 -3.42 -8.61
C LEU A 23 14.97 -2.48 -9.49
N VAL A 24 13.65 -2.59 -9.38
CA VAL A 24 12.71 -1.70 -10.08
C VAL A 24 12.50 -0.42 -9.28
N ARG A 25 12.67 0.72 -9.91
CA ARG A 25 12.37 2.03 -9.27
C ARG A 25 10.93 2.08 -8.79
N ARG A 26 10.74 2.62 -7.59
CA ARG A 26 9.44 2.75 -6.94
C ARG A 26 8.93 4.20 -7.05
N GLN A 27 7.65 4.35 -7.37
CA GLN A 27 7.02 5.68 -7.41
C GLN A 27 7.12 6.42 -6.06
N ILE A 28 7.07 5.70 -4.96
CA ILE A 28 7.19 6.26 -3.61
C ILE A 28 8.54 6.95 -3.35
N GLN A 29 9.60 6.64 -4.13
CA GLN A 29 10.92 7.28 -3.97
C GLN A 29 10.88 8.79 -4.16
N TYR A 30 10.00 9.31 -5.04
CA TYR A 30 9.84 10.77 -5.20
C TYR A 30 9.38 11.45 -3.90
N ARG A 31 8.49 10.81 -3.15
CA ARG A 31 8.04 11.32 -1.85
C ARG A 31 9.13 11.19 -0.80
N ILE A 32 9.86 10.07 -0.81
CA ILE A 32 10.98 9.83 0.12
C ILE A 32 12.08 10.84 -0.07
N ALA A 33 12.39 11.21 -1.31
CA ALA A 33 13.43 12.21 -1.62
C ALA A 33 13.22 13.54 -0.88
N ASN A 34 11.97 13.96 -0.68
CA ASN A 34 11.63 15.17 0.07
C ASN A 34 11.92 15.07 1.58
N TYR A 35 12.02 13.84 2.12
CA TYR A 35 12.27 13.58 3.53
C TYR A 35 13.73 13.25 3.84
N LEU A 36 14.58 13.02 2.82
CA LEU A 36 16.00 12.70 3.03
C LEU A 36 16.78 13.80 3.74
N PRO A 37 16.59 15.11 3.42
CA PRO A 37 17.26 16.19 4.13
C PRO A 37 16.75 16.39 5.56
N GLN A 38 15.53 15.98 5.82
CA GLN A 38 14.86 16.17 7.11
C GLN A 38 15.38 15.16 8.13
N ARG A 39 15.29 15.51 9.41
CA ARG A 39 15.83 14.70 10.49
C ARG A 39 14.95 13.52 10.88
N GLU A 40 13.64 13.60 10.61
CA GLU A 40 12.67 12.58 11.05
C GLU A 40 13.06 11.17 10.59
N ILE A 41 12.80 10.21 11.47
CA ILE A 41 12.96 8.78 11.22
C ILE A 41 11.93 8.37 10.15
N LEU A 42 12.37 7.73 9.09
CA LEU A 42 11.48 7.18 8.06
C LEU A 42 11.10 5.75 8.40
N ILE A 43 9.81 5.53 8.60
CA ILE A 43 9.24 4.26 8.96
C ILE A 43 8.52 3.70 7.73
N ILE A 44 9.09 2.65 7.17
CA ILE A 44 8.59 2.00 5.96
C ILE A 44 7.81 0.75 6.37
N THR A 45 6.50 0.82 6.23
CA THR A 45 5.58 -0.27 6.52
C THR A 45 5.00 -0.88 5.25
N GLY A 46 4.21 -1.92 5.38
CA GLY A 46 3.53 -2.56 4.27
C GLY A 46 3.51 -4.08 4.38
N VAL A 47 2.65 -4.71 3.60
CA VAL A 47 2.48 -6.17 3.63
C VAL A 47 3.81 -6.91 3.43
N ARG A 48 3.93 -8.09 4.03
CA ARG A 48 5.06 -9.01 3.77
C ARG A 48 5.23 -9.21 2.25
N ARG A 49 6.48 -9.23 1.75
CA ARG A 49 6.80 -9.38 0.31
C ARG A 49 6.45 -8.20 -0.61
N SER A 50 6.03 -7.04 -0.09
CA SER A 50 5.79 -5.82 -0.90
C SER A 50 7.06 -5.14 -1.43
N GLY A 51 8.24 -5.55 -0.96
CA GLY A 51 9.52 -5.00 -1.38
C GLY A 51 10.10 -3.92 -0.47
N LYS A 52 9.78 -3.90 0.84
CA LYS A 52 10.33 -2.95 1.83
C LYS A 52 11.86 -2.95 1.86
N SER A 53 12.49 -4.12 2.00
CA SER A 53 13.96 -4.26 1.99
C SER A 53 14.59 -3.82 0.66
N SER A 54 13.89 -4.06 -0.47
CA SER A 54 14.32 -3.57 -1.78
C SER A 54 14.22 -2.04 -1.89
N LEU A 55 13.20 -1.44 -1.26
CA LEU A 55 13.06 0.01 -1.18
C LEU A 55 14.18 0.63 -0.36
N LEU A 56 14.59 0.02 0.78
CA LEU A 56 15.77 0.47 1.53
C LEU A 56 17.03 0.50 0.66
N ARG A 57 17.24 -0.55 -0.17
CA ARG A 57 18.37 -0.60 -1.11
C ARG A 57 18.31 0.49 -2.17
N LEU A 58 17.13 0.75 -2.73
CA LEU A 58 16.94 1.84 -3.69
C LEU A 58 17.23 3.21 -3.07
N ILE A 59 16.80 3.44 -1.82
CA ILE A 59 17.12 4.68 -1.09
C ILE A 59 18.63 4.79 -0.86
N CYS A 60 19.27 3.70 -0.44
CA CYS A 60 20.71 3.67 -0.22
C CYS A 60 21.48 3.97 -1.52
N ALA A 61 21.09 3.35 -2.63
CA ALA A 61 21.69 3.63 -3.95
C ALA A 61 21.50 5.09 -4.38
N ASP A 62 20.33 5.68 -4.13
CA ASP A 62 20.09 7.11 -4.41
C ASP A 62 20.96 8.02 -3.53
N LEU A 63 21.23 7.65 -2.27
CA LEU A 63 22.13 8.40 -1.38
C LEU A 63 23.57 8.35 -1.88
N ILE A 64 24.08 7.20 -2.24
CA ILE A 64 25.46 7.03 -2.74
C ILE A 64 25.61 7.72 -4.10
N ASN A 65 24.74 7.43 -5.07
CA ASN A 65 24.94 7.85 -6.46
C ASN A 65 24.56 9.31 -6.72
N ASN A 66 23.59 9.86 -5.97
CA ASN A 66 23.01 11.17 -6.24
C ASN A 66 23.23 12.21 -5.12
N LYS A 67 23.76 11.80 -3.97
CA LYS A 67 23.98 12.66 -2.80
C LYS A 67 25.40 12.59 -2.24
N ASP A 68 26.31 11.90 -2.93
CA ASP A 68 27.71 11.73 -2.58
C ASP A 68 27.94 11.19 -1.15
N VAL A 69 27.03 10.36 -0.66
CA VAL A 69 27.14 9.72 0.64
C VAL A 69 28.16 8.59 0.55
N LEU A 70 29.18 8.62 1.42
CA LEU A 70 30.18 7.57 1.47
C LEU A 70 29.57 6.28 2.02
N GLU A 71 29.95 5.13 1.44
CA GLU A 71 29.53 3.82 1.92
C GLU A 71 29.90 3.57 3.38
N SER A 72 31.03 4.12 3.86
CA SER A 72 31.42 4.07 5.26
C SER A 72 30.44 4.75 6.22
N SER A 73 29.56 5.65 5.72
CA SER A 73 28.52 6.30 6.51
C SER A 73 27.22 5.50 6.58
N ILE A 74 27.17 4.30 5.99
CA ILE A 74 25.97 3.47 5.88
C ILE A 74 26.07 2.25 6.79
N LEU A 75 25.08 2.07 7.67
CA LEU A 75 24.86 0.86 8.44
C LEU A 75 23.53 0.21 7.98
N TYR A 76 23.56 -1.04 7.60
CA TYR A 76 22.38 -1.84 7.31
C TYR A 76 22.36 -3.12 8.11
N LEU A 77 21.20 -3.41 8.73
CA LEU A 77 20.97 -4.63 9.50
C LEU A 77 19.56 -5.14 9.27
N ASN A 78 19.44 -6.46 9.11
CA ASN A 78 18.13 -7.14 9.03
C ASN A 78 17.94 -8.01 10.27
N PHE A 79 17.00 -7.63 11.13
CA PHE A 79 16.69 -8.34 12.37
C PHE A 79 15.78 -9.58 12.19
N GLU A 80 15.50 -10.00 10.95
CA GLU A 80 14.92 -11.32 10.66
C GLU A 80 16.01 -12.42 10.59
N ASP A 81 17.30 -12.05 10.57
CA ASP A 81 18.42 -12.97 10.56
C ASP A 81 18.54 -13.69 11.92
N GLU A 82 18.57 -15.02 11.91
CA GLU A 82 18.63 -15.85 13.12
C GLU A 82 19.90 -15.65 13.94
N ARG A 83 20.96 -15.14 13.34
CA ARG A 83 22.22 -14.83 14.04
C ARG A 83 22.09 -13.72 15.07
N PHE A 84 21.01 -12.93 15.00
CA PHE A 84 20.62 -11.95 16.04
C PHE A 84 19.91 -12.57 17.23
N VAL A 85 19.76 -13.88 17.33
CA VAL A 85 19.16 -14.52 18.50
C VAL A 85 20.25 -14.99 19.48
N PRO A 86 20.26 -14.54 20.77
CA PRO A 86 19.40 -13.53 21.39
C PRO A 86 19.98 -12.12 21.30
N PHE A 87 19.37 -11.23 20.52
CA PHE A 87 19.73 -9.81 20.48
C PHE A 87 18.68 -9.00 21.25
N THR A 88 19.11 -8.09 22.11
CA THR A 88 18.27 -7.28 22.96
C THR A 88 18.53 -5.79 22.76
N VAL A 89 17.71 -4.93 23.33
CA VAL A 89 17.91 -3.48 23.28
C VAL A 89 19.28 -3.06 23.82
N GLN A 90 19.87 -3.82 24.73
CA GLN A 90 21.19 -3.54 25.30
C GLN A 90 22.34 -3.78 24.32
N ASP A 91 22.12 -4.59 23.29
CA ASP A 91 23.13 -4.91 22.28
C ASP A 91 23.25 -3.83 21.20
N PHE A 92 22.31 -2.89 21.11
CA PHE A 92 22.36 -1.82 20.13
C PHE A 92 23.54 -0.87 20.33
N GLU A 93 23.92 -0.57 21.58
CA GLU A 93 25.06 0.32 21.84
C GLU A 93 26.38 -0.32 21.44
N PRO A 94 26.72 -1.54 21.88
CA PRO A 94 27.90 -2.25 21.39
C PRO A 94 27.94 -2.41 19.86
N LEU A 95 26.76 -2.59 19.22
CA LEU A 95 26.63 -2.67 17.77
C LEU A 95 27.00 -1.33 17.11
N TYR A 96 26.50 -0.23 17.63
CA TYR A 96 26.80 1.10 17.09
C TYR A 96 28.28 1.47 17.29
N GLU A 97 28.87 1.14 18.43
CA GLU A 97 30.30 1.28 18.67
C GLU A 97 31.14 0.45 17.69
N ALA A 98 30.74 -0.81 17.42
CA ALA A 98 31.40 -1.67 16.45
C ALA A 98 31.35 -1.07 15.03
N PHE A 99 30.20 -0.50 14.63
CA PHE A 99 30.07 0.23 13.38
C PHE A 99 31.02 1.43 13.30
N MET A 100 31.08 2.24 14.35
CA MET A 100 31.98 3.40 14.42
C MET A 100 33.45 3.01 14.32
N GLU A 101 33.83 1.88 14.92
CA GLU A 101 35.22 1.37 14.87
C GLU A 101 35.61 0.85 13.48
N ILE A 102 34.72 0.08 12.82
CA ILE A 102 35.05 -0.55 11.53
C ILE A 102 35.03 0.47 10.41
N GLU A 103 33.99 1.31 10.37
CA GLU A 103 33.72 2.17 9.23
C GLU A 103 34.32 3.57 9.39
N ASN A 104 34.59 4.01 10.63
CA ASN A 104 35.06 5.35 10.96
C ASN A 104 34.31 6.44 10.17
N PRO A 105 32.96 6.47 10.21
CA PRO A 105 32.17 7.35 9.38
C PRO A 105 32.40 8.83 9.71
N ARG A 106 32.44 9.67 8.67
CA ARG A 106 32.55 11.12 8.83
C ARG A 106 31.22 11.81 8.50
N GLY A 107 30.80 12.77 9.32
CA GLY A 107 29.58 13.53 9.14
C GLY A 107 28.33 12.70 9.45
N ARG A 108 27.28 12.94 8.69
CA ARG A 108 25.96 12.31 8.91
C ARG A 108 26.00 10.83 8.58
N LYS A 109 25.46 9.99 9.50
CA LYS A 109 25.36 8.55 9.33
C LYS A 109 23.95 8.20 8.86
N TYR A 110 23.83 7.15 8.04
CA TYR A 110 22.58 6.65 7.47
C TYR A 110 22.35 5.23 7.95
N LEU A 111 21.35 5.04 8.82
CA LEU A 111 21.11 3.80 9.51
C LEU A 111 19.83 3.13 8.95
N PHE A 112 19.97 1.91 8.47
CA PHE A 112 18.89 1.13 7.87
C PHE A 112 18.64 -0.12 8.69
N PHE A 113 17.51 -0.19 9.36
CA PHE A 113 17.09 -1.30 10.22
C PHE A 113 15.88 -1.99 9.63
N ASP A 114 16.09 -3.16 9.06
CA ASP A 114 15.05 -3.97 8.42
C ASP A 114 14.41 -4.92 9.44
N GLU A 115 13.04 -5.00 9.46
CA GLU A 115 12.22 -5.79 10.37
C GLU A 115 12.56 -5.55 11.87
N ILE A 116 12.75 -4.27 12.26
CA ILE A 116 13.24 -3.84 13.58
C ILE A 116 12.34 -4.28 14.74
N GLN A 117 11.04 -4.52 14.51
CA GLN A 117 10.08 -4.99 15.51
C GLN A 117 10.44 -6.36 16.12
N ASN A 118 11.42 -7.07 15.55
CA ASN A 118 11.93 -8.31 16.14
C ASN A 118 12.78 -8.07 17.40
N VAL A 119 13.14 -6.80 17.70
CA VAL A 119 13.89 -6.43 18.92
C VAL A 119 13.00 -5.57 19.81
N THR A 120 12.57 -6.09 20.94
CA THR A 120 11.71 -5.34 21.88
C THR A 120 12.46 -4.14 22.48
N GLY A 121 11.81 -2.97 22.50
CA GLY A 121 12.35 -1.75 23.13
C GLY A 121 13.29 -0.94 22.22
N TRP A 122 13.40 -1.28 20.94
CA TRP A 122 14.22 -0.60 19.93
C TRP A 122 13.95 0.90 19.85
N GLU A 123 12.71 1.32 20.05
CA GLU A 123 12.25 2.70 19.89
C GLU A 123 12.93 3.66 20.87
N LYS A 124 13.26 3.19 22.09
CA LYS A 124 13.94 4.00 23.09
C LYS A 124 15.38 4.31 22.69
N TRP A 125 16.07 3.31 22.13
CA TRP A 125 17.43 3.49 21.66
C TRP A 125 17.48 4.40 20.43
N LEU A 126 16.59 4.23 19.46
CA LEU A 126 16.51 5.11 18.30
C LEU A 126 16.18 6.56 18.68
N ASN A 127 15.31 6.76 19.67
CA ASN A 127 15.00 8.07 20.18
C ASN A 127 16.25 8.78 20.76
N ARG A 128 17.07 8.04 21.51
CA ARG A 128 18.33 8.57 22.03
C ARG A 128 19.31 8.93 20.91
N LEU A 129 19.51 8.06 19.93
CA LEU A 129 20.32 8.37 18.75
C LEU A 129 19.83 9.61 18.01
N TYR A 130 18.52 9.71 17.82
CA TYR A 130 17.89 10.86 17.17
C TYR A 130 18.19 12.17 17.94
N GLU A 131 18.25 12.15 19.25
CA GLU A 131 18.53 13.35 20.06
C GLU A 131 19.99 13.78 20.00
N PHE A 132 20.91 12.85 20.11
CA PHE A 132 22.33 13.15 20.39
C PHE A 132 23.26 12.98 19.18
N GLU A 133 22.84 12.31 18.12
CA GLU A 133 23.68 12.00 16.97
C GLU A 133 23.21 12.68 15.69
N ASP A 134 24.14 12.98 14.77
CA ASP A 134 23.77 13.38 13.40
C ASP A 134 23.53 12.13 12.57
N VAL A 135 22.29 11.67 12.60
CA VAL A 135 21.84 10.43 11.94
C VAL A 135 20.60 10.66 11.09
N LYS A 136 20.48 9.91 10.01
CA LYS A 136 19.25 9.68 9.28
C LYS A 136 18.87 8.21 9.40
N ILE A 137 17.70 7.93 9.97
CA ILE A 137 17.28 6.58 10.33
C ILE A 137 16.12 6.14 9.44
N PHE A 138 16.24 4.91 8.94
CA PHE A 138 15.21 4.21 8.17
C PHE A 138 14.92 2.89 8.88
N VAL A 139 13.64 2.64 9.17
CA VAL A 139 13.21 1.38 9.76
C VAL A 139 12.13 0.73 8.92
N THR A 140 12.09 -0.59 8.87
CA THR A 140 10.97 -1.30 8.25
C THR A 140 10.27 -2.23 9.22
N GLY A 141 9.01 -2.53 8.90
CA GLY A 141 8.23 -3.57 9.56
C GLY A 141 6.98 -3.95 8.79
N SER A 142 6.53 -5.19 9.00
CA SER A 142 5.39 -5.77 8.30
C SER A 142 4.04 -5.52 8.98
N ASN A 143 4.01 -4.83 10.13
CA ASN A 143 2.79 -4.57 10.89
C ASN A 143 2.66 -3.09 11.27
N ALA A 144 1.55 -2.47 10.87
CA ALA A 144 1.28 -1.05 11.16
C ALA A 144 1.02 -0.77 12.63
N ALA A 145 0.26 -1.62 13.32
CA ALA A 145 -0.16 -1.38 14.70
C ALA A 145 1.00 -1.50 15.70
N MET A 146 1.86 -2.51 15.53
CA MET A 146 3.04 -2.66 16.40
C MET A 146 3.95 -1.45 16.30
N LEU A 147 4.31 -1.07 15.07
CA LEU A 147 5.13 0.10 14.85
C LEU A 147 4.44 1.39 15.35
N SER A 148 3.11 1.51 15.17
CA SER A 148 2.37 2.69 15.65
C SER A 148 2.29 2.77 17.17
N SER A 149 2.09 1.66 17.88
CA SER A 149 2.03 1.63 19.35
C SER A 149 3.39 1.90 20.01
N GLU A 150 4.46 1.30 19.48
CA GLU A 150 5.84 1.49 19.94
C GLU A 150 6.31 2.93 19.64
N ILE A 151 6.00 3.43 18.43
CA ILE A 151 6.35 4.77 17.98
C ILE A 151 5.57 5.86 18.75
N SER A 152 4.28 5.66 19.03
CA SER A 152 3.46 6.66 19.71
C SER A 152 3.96 6.96 21.12
N SER A 153 4.66 6.03 21.76
CA SER A 153 5.21 6.20 23.08
C SER A 153 6.55 6.97 23.11
N ALA A 154 7.46 6.72 22.17
CA ALA A 154 8.83 7.23 22.23
C ALA A 154 9.21 8.19 21.09
N LEU A 155 8.60 8.04 19.91
CA LEU A 155 9.00 8.75 18.68
C LEU A 155 7.94 9.74 18.16
N THR A 156 6.99 10.15 19.02
CA THR A 156 5.92 11.09 18.65
C THR A 156 6.50 12.39 18.07
N GLY A 157 6.06 12.78 16.87
CA GLY A 157 6.52 13.99 16.18
C GLY A 157 7.92 13.90 15.54
N ARG A 158 8.61 12.75 15.68
CA ARG A 158 9.99 12.53 15.19
C ARG A 158 10.06 11.54 14.02
N ASN A 159 8.92 11.12 13.51
CA ASN A 159 8.85 10.11 12.46
C ASN A 159 7.91 10.49 11.32
N ARG A 160 8.14 9.86 10.18
CA ARG A 160 7.26 9.86 9.00
C ARG A 160 7.00 8.43 8.56
N GLN A 161 5.73 8.04 8.53
CA GLN A 161 5.34 6.72 8.07
C GLN A 161 5.07 6.72 6.56
N ILE A 162 5.59 5.70 5.89
CA ILE A 162 5.46 5.47 4.46
C ILE A 162 5.02 4.03 4.25
N VAL A 163 3.90 3.83 3.55
CA VAL A 163 3.38 2.49 3.24
C VAL A 163 3.90 2.04 1.88
N THR A 164 4.56 0.89 1.86
CA THR A 164 5.04 0.22 0.65
C THR A 164 4.00 -0.81 0.20
N TRP A 165 3.34 -0.52 -0.91
CA TRP A 165 2.36 -1.39 -1.57
C TRP A 165 3.06 -2.39 -2.50
N PRO A 166 2.43 -3.50 -2.90
CA PRO A 166 2.82 -4.23 -4.11
C PRO A 166 2.94 -3.30 -5.31
N PHE A 167 3.64 -3.68 -6.37
CA PHE A 167 3.86 -2.80 -7.53
C PHE A 167 2.54 -2.24 -8.06
N SER A 168 2.56 -0.95 -8.39
CA SER A 168 1.51 -0.31 -9.20
C SER A 168 1.61 -0.80 -10.65
N PHE A 169 0.58 -0.52 -11.46
CA PHE A 169 0.65 -0.81 -12.89
C PHE A 169 1.81 -0.07 -13.58
N MET A 170 2.09 1.17 -13.17
CA MET A 170 3.25 1.94 -13.68
C MET A 170 4.60 1.29 -13.30
N GLU A 171 4.74 0.81 -12.07
CA GLU A 171 5.95 0.10 -11.62
C GLU A 171 6.11 -1.23 -12.36
N PHE A 172 5.00 -1.92 -12.66
CA PHE A 172 5.01 -3.11 -13.52
C PHE A 172 5.45 -2.78 -14.96
N LEU A 173 4.95 -1.72 -15.56
CA LEU A 173 5.39 -1.27 -16.90
C LEU A 173 6.90 -0.95 -16.90
N THR A 174 7.39 -0.27 -15.86
CA THR A 174 8.82 0.00 -15.66
C THR A 174 9.63 -1.29 -15.56
N MET A 175 9.15 -2.30 -14.82
CA MET A 175 9.77 -3.62 -14.73
C MET A 175 9.84 -4.33 -16.09
N LYS A 176 8.82 -4.15 -16.95
CA LYS A 176 8.78 -4.68 -18.32
C LYS A 176 9.61 -3.85 -19.32
N GLY A 177 10.30 -2.80 -18.86
CA GLY A 177 11.10 -1.93 -19.74
C GLY A 177 10.26 -0.98 -20.61
N VAL A 178 8.98 -0.79 -20.28
CA VAL A 178 8.07 0.09 -21.02
C VAL A 178 8.05 1.46 -20.34
N SER A 179 8.64 2.45 -21.01
CA SER A 179 8.53 3.85 -20.61
C SER A 179 7.24 4.46 -21.17
N ILE A 180 6.57 5.24 -20.36
CA ILE A 180 5.34 5.95 -20.73
C ILE A 180 5.60 7.45 -20.75
N ASP A 181 5.33 8.07 -21.87
CA ASP A 181 5.29 9.53 -22.05
C ASP A 181 3.89 9.97 -22.51
N ALA A 182 3.67 11.28 -22.59
CA ALA A 182 2.39 11.83 -23.03
C ALA A 182 1.97 11.37 -24.43
N LYS A 183 2.92 11.09 -25.33
CA LYS A 183 2.66 10.63 -26.70
C LYS A 183 2.29 9.16 -26.78
N SER A 184 2.80 8.33 -25.85
CA SER A 184 2.55 6.89 -25.77
C SER A 184 1.06 6.56 -25.71
N LEU A 185 0.27 7.42 -25.04
CA LEU A 185 -1.17 7.24 -24.88
C LEU A 185 -1.98 7.50 -26.16
N TYR A 186 -1.38 8.09 -27.19
CA TYR A 186 -2.02 8.37 -28.48
C TYR A 186 -1.55 7.44 -29.62
N GLN A 187 -0.43 6.72 -29.43
CA GLN A 187 0.12 5.81 -30.43
C GLN A 187 -0.60 4.46 -30.40
N ARG A 188 -1.19 4.03 -31.51
CA ARG A 188 -1.98 2.79 -31.62
C ARG A 188 -1.22 1.55 -31.12
N GLN A 189 0.02 1.36 -31.57
CA GLN A 189 0.84 0.19 -31.18
C GLN A 189 1.14 0.18 -29.67
N ARG A 190 1.47 1.35 -29.10
CA ARG A 190 1.70 1.50 -27.66
C ARG A 190 0.45 1.22 -26.84
N LYS A 191 -0.72 1.69 -27.28
CA LYS A 191 -2.00 1.37 -26.62
C LYS A 191 -2.25 -0.14 -26.58
N ILE A 192 -2.01 -0.85 -27.68
CA ILE A 192 -2.18 -2.31 -27.77
C ILE A 192 -1.21 -3.01 -26.80
N GLU A 193 0.06 -2.61 -26.77
CA GLU A 193 1.05 -3.13 -25.85
C GLU A 193 0.67 -2.92 -24.39
N ILE A 194 0.28 -1.68 -24.03
CA ILE A 194 -0.15 -1.32 -22.67
C ILE A 194 -1.37 -2.14 -22.23
N LYS A 195 -2.40 -2.28 -23.10
CA LYS A 195 -3.58 -3.10 -22.78
C LYS A 195 -3.24 -4.57 -22.61
N ARG A 196 -2.34 -5.13 -23.41
CA ARG A 196 -1.85 -6.50 -23.25
C ARG A 196 -1.15 -6.67 -21.90
N LEU A 197 -0.26 -5.74 -21.53
CA LEU A 197 0.43 -5.73 -20.24
C LEU A 197 -0.53 -5.49 -19.08
N PHE A 198 -1.58 -4.69 -19.27
CA PHE A 198 -2.63 -4.52 -18.28
C PHE A 198 -3.38 -5.82 -17.98
N SER A 199 -3.72 -6.58 -19.05
CA SER A 199 -4.34 -7.91 -18.87
C SER A 199 -3.40 -8.90 -18.16
N GLU A 200 -2.09 -8.82 -18.39
CA GLU A 200 -1.09 -9.59 -17.66
C GLU A 200 -1.04 -9.19 -16.18
N TYR A 201 -1.00 -7.89 -15.89
CA TYR A 201 -0.99 -7.35 -14.53
C TYR A 201 -2.27 -7.71 -13.74
N LEU A 202 -3.45 -7.66 -14.38
CA LEU A 202 -4.72 -8.11 -13.78
C LEU A 202 -4.67 -9.58 -13.34
N ARG A 203 -3.95 -10.42 -14.07
CA ARG A 203 -3.82 -11.85 -13.78
C ARG A 203 -2.75 -12.15 -12.74
N MET A 204 -1.63 -11.43 -12.79
CA MET A 204 -0.45 -11.70 -11.97
C MET A 204 -0.45 -10.95 -10.63
N GLY A 205 -1.21 -9.86 -10.52
CA GLY A 205 -1.17 -8.96 -9.38
C GLY A 205 0.07 -8.06 -9.35
N GLY A 206 0.36 -7.48 -8.19
CA GLY A 206 1.44 -6.52 -8.01
C GLY A 206 2.62 -7.01 -7.15
N PHE A 207 2.62 -8.24 -6.63
CA PHE A 207 3.73 -8.72 -5.81
C PHE A 207 5.01 -8.87 -6.63
N PRO A 208 6.12 -8.18 -6.27
CA PRO A 208 7.31 -8.08 -7.11
C PRO A 208 7.91 -9.43 -7.53
N GLU A 209 8.02 -10.38 -6.61
CA GLU A 209 8.62 -11.69 -6.90
C GLU A 209 7.71 -12.55 -7.81
N VAL A 210 6.38 -12.49 -7.60
CA VAL A 210 5.40 -13.15 -8.47
C VAL A 210 5.54 -12.66 -9.91
N LEU A 211 5.66 -11.34 -10.09
CA LEU A 211 5.84 -10.71 -11.39
C LEU A 211 7.18 -11.08 -12.04
N LYS A 212 8.25 -11.16 -11.23
CA LYS A 212 9.60 -11.47 -11.69
C LYS A 212 9.73 -12.90 -12.23
N ILE A 213 9.21 -13.88 -11.49
CA ILE A 213 9.31 -15.30 -11.87
C ILE A 213 8.09 -15.79 -12.63
N SER A 214 7.05 -14.94 -12.79
CA SER A 214 5.78 -15.24 -13.48
C SER A 214 5.04 -16.45 -12.89
N ASP A 215 5.06 -16.61 -11.55
CA ASP A 215 4.43 -17.72 -10.83
C ASP A 215 3.41 -17.23 -9.80
N THR A 216 2.12 -17.39 -10.10
CA THR A 216 1.01 -17.00 -9.22
C THR A 216 0.79 -17.96 -8.04
N THR A 217 1.38 -19.16 -8.04
CA THR A 217 1.25 -20.11 -6.92
C THR A 217 1.85 -19.57 -5.63
N LEU A 218 2.82 -18.67 -5.73
CA LEU A 218 3.40 -17.97 -4.59
C LEU A 218 2.35 -17.13 -3.82
N LEU A 219 1.28 -16.67 -4.47
CA LEU A 219 0.26 -15.84 -3.81
C LEU A 219 -0.47 -16.60 -2.70
N GLU A 220 -0.74 -17.90 -2.90
CA GLU A 220 -1.30 -18.74 -1.84
C GLU A 220 -0.32 -18.91 -0.67
N GLN A 221 0.97 -19.08 -0.96
CA GLN A 221 1.99 -19.18 0.08
C GLN A 221 2.11 -17.87 0.85
N TYR A 222 2.14 -16.72 0.16
CA TYR A 222 2.19 -15.41 0.81
C TYR A 222 0.98 -15.17 1.69
N TYR A 223 -0.21 -15.51 1.22
CA TYR A 223 -1.42 -15.47 2.03
C TYR A 223 -1.29 -16.33 3.30
N LYS A 224 -0.82 -17.58 3.17
CA LYS A 224 -0.61 -18.47 4.32
C LYS A 224 0.40 -17.87 5.29
N ASP A 225 1.53 -17.38 4.81
CA ASP A 225 2.56 -16.75 5.64
C ASP A 225 2.01 -15.53 6.40
N ILE A 226 1.27 -14.65 5.73
CA ILE A 226 0.66 -13.47 6.35
C ILE A 226 -0.36 -13.90 7.41
N VAL A 227 -1.29 -14.81 7.08
CA VAL A 227 -2.34 -15.21 8.02
C VAL A 227 -1.78 -15.97 9.22
N TYR A 228 -0.87 -16.92 9.01
CA TYR A 228 -0.36 -17.72 10.12
C TYR A 228 0.70 -17.00 10.97
N ARG A 229 1.67 -16.31 10.34
CA ARG A 229 2.78 -15.69 11.06
C ARG A 229 2.44 -14.29 11.55
N ASP A 230 1.85 -13.46 10.68
CA ASP A 230 1.66 -12.05 10.97
C ASP A 230 0.29 -11.76 11.63
N VAL A 231 -0.73 -12.64 11.45
CA VAL A 231 -2.04 -12.51 12.12
C VAL A 231 -2.14 -13.49 13.29
N ILE A 232 -2.23 -14.80 13.04
CA ILE A 232 -2.57 -15.81 14.06
C ILE A 232 -1.53 -15.84 15.18
N ALA A 233 -0.25 -16.03 14.86
CA ALA A 233 0.81 -16.14 15.85
C ALA A 233 1.00 -14.82 16.62
N ARG A 234 0.97 -13.69 15.93
CA ARG A 234 1.25 -12.38 16.54
C ARG A 234 0.13 -11.86 17.42
N TYR A 235 -1.14 -12.05 17.02
CA TYR A 235 -2.31 -11.63 17.81
C TYR A 235 -2.82 -12.72 18.77
N GLY A 236 -2.14 -13.86 18.83
CA GLY A 236 -2.51 -14.97 19.71
C GLY A 236 -3.91 -15.54 19.43
N ILE A 237 -4.32 -15.56 18.15
CA ILE A 237 -5.65 -16.02 17.77
C ILE A 237 -5.75 -17.53 17.98
N LYS A 238 -6.62 -17.95 18.92
CA LYS A 238 -6.80 -19.37 19.27
C LYS A 238 -7.67 -20.12 18.25
N ASN A 239 -8.67 -19.46 17.66
CA ASN A 239 -9.63 -20.09 16.76
C ASN A 239 -9.22 -19.87 15.29
N ILE A 240 -8.28 -20.68 14.84
CA ILE A 240 -7.69 -20.58 13.48
C ILE A 240 -8.77 -20.76 12.39
N LYS A 241 -9.77 -21.59 12.62
CA LYS A 241 -10.85 -21.85 11.66
C LYS A 241 -11.63 -20.57 11.35
N GLU A 242 -12.01 -19.81 12.36
CA GLU A 242 -12.83 -18.61 12.23
C GLU A 242 -12.14 -17.51 11.40
N ILE A 243 -10.86 -17.24 11.67
CA ILE A 243 -10.09 -16.23 10.92
C ILE A 243 -9.86 -16.67 9.47
N LYS A 244 -9.66 -17.97 9.21
CA LYS A 244 -9.53 -18.51 7.85
C LYS A 244 -10.83 -18.39 7.06
N GLU A 245 -11.97 -18.75 7.65
CA GLU A 245 -13.28 -18.60 7.02
C GLU A 245 -13.57 -17.12 6.71
N LEU A 246 -13.25 -16.20 7.64
CA LEU A 246 -13.40 -14.77 7.40
C LEU A 246 -12.53 -14.30 6.23
N THR A 247 -11.27 -14.67 6.20
CA THR A 247 -10.35 -14.21 5.13
C THR A 247 -10.75 -14.78 3.76
N LEU A 248 -11.18 -16.03 3.68
CA LEU A 248 -11.67 -16.62 2.44
C LEU A 248 -12.96 -15.93 1.96
N PHE A 249 -13.88 -15.62 2.88
CA PHE A 249 -15.08 -14.88 2.56
C PHE A 249 -14.79 -13.48 2.03
N LEU A 250 -13.88 -12.74 2.68
CA LEU A 250 -13.48 -11.40 2.25
C LEU A 250 -12.79 -11.43 0.89
N ALA A 251 -11.90 -12.40 0.67
CA ALA A 251 -11.25 -12.59 -0.63
C ALA A 251 -12.23 -12.94 -1.75
N ALA A 252 -13.27 -13.73 -1.43
CA ALA A 252 -14.31 -14.06 -2.40
C ALA A 252 -15.25 -12.89 -2.73
N ASN A 253 -15.32 -11.84 -1.89
CA ASN A 253 -16.29 -10.76 -2.00
C ASN A 253 -15.67 -9.36 -1.87
N PRO A 254 -14.59 -9.02 -2.60
CA PRO A 254 -13.99 -7.70 -2.51
C PRO A 254 -14.96 -6.62 -2.99
N GLY A 255 -14.96 -5.45 -2.35
CA GLY A 255 -15.82 -4.33 -2.70
C GLY A 255 -17.29 -4.47 -2.31
N THR A 256 -17.71 -5.63 -1.80
CA THR A 256 -19.11 -5.78 -1.37
C THR A 256 -19.33 -5.20 0.02
N VAL A 257 -20.49 -4.56 0.20
CA VAL A 257 -20.89 -3.99 1.49
C VAL A 257 -21.19 -5.09 2.51
N GLN A 258 -20.43 -5.17 3.59
CA GLN A 258 -20.54 -6.22 4.60
C GLN A 258 -20.81 -5.66 5.99
N SER A 259 -21.82 -6.21 6.67
CA SER A 259 -22.05 -5.88 8.07
C SER A 259 -21.30 -6.82 9.01
N TYR A 260 -20.87 -6.30 10.15
CA TYR A 260 -20.26 -7.12 11.22
C TYR A 260 -21.15 -8.28 11.66
N LYS A 261 -22.49 -8.09 11.67
CA LYS A 261 -23.45 -9.17 11.99
C LYS A 261 -23.45 -10.28 10.95
N ASN A 262 -23.30 -9.94 9.66
CA ASN A 262 -23.21 -10.94 8.60
C ASN A 262 -21.93 -11.77 8.76
N MET A 263 -20.80 -11.10 8.92
CA MET A 263 -19.52 -11.77 9.16
C MET A 263 -19.54 -12.63 10.42
N GLN A 264 -20.14 -12.11 11.52
CA GLN A 264 -20.30 -12.85 12.78
C GLN A 264 -21.06 -14.17 12.56
N ARG A 265 -22.18 -14.12 11.85
CA ARG A 265 -22.99 -15.33 11.55
C ARG A 265 -22.23 -16.31 10.66
N LEU A 266 -21.51 -15.79 9.68
CA LEU A 266 -20.76 -16.61 8.74
C LEU A 266 -19.71 -17.47 9.45
N ILE A 267 -18.89 -16.84 10.32
CA ILE A 267 -17.79 -17.53 11.02
C ILE A 267 -18.20 -18.16 12.36
N GLY A 268 -19.47 -18.03 12.75
CA GLY A 268 -20.02 -18.69 13.95
C GLY A 268 -19.55 -18.15 15.28
N VAL A 269 -19.01 -16.92 15.33
CA VAL A 269 -18.51 -16.33 16.59
C VAL A 269 -19.62 -15.70 17.43
N LYS A 270 -19.49 -15.76 18.76
CA LYS A 270 -20.49 -15.24 19.69
C LYS A 270 -20.48 -13.71 19.82
N SER A 271 -19.32 -13.07 19.60
CA SER A 271 -19.14 -11.64 19.82
C SER A 271 -18.87 -10.87 18.55
N LEU A 272 -19.54 -9.73 18.35
CA LEU A 272 -19.20 -8.77 17.29
C LEU A 272 -17.78 -8.19 17.46
N ASN A 273 -17.31 -8.08 18.69
CA ASN A 273 -15.96 -7.59 18.96
C ASN A 273 -14.89 -8.53 18.40
N THR A 274 -15.14 -9.84 18.37
CA THR A 274 -14.22 -10.82 17.76
C THR A 274 -14.05 -10.51 16.26
N VAL A 275 -15.14 -10.23 15.55
CA VAL A 275 -15.09 -9.87 14.11
C VAL A 275 -14.30 -8.57 13.91
N LYS A 276 -14.58 -7.56 14.74
CA LYS A 276 -13.86 -6.27 14.67
C LYS A 276 -12.36 -6.45 14.90
N ASN A 277 -11.99 -7.23 15.94
CA ASN A 277 -10.58 -7.51 16.23
C ASN A 277 -9.88 -8.28 15.09
N TYR A 278 -10.60 -9.22 14.46
CA TYR A 278 -10.05 -9.94 13.31
C TYR A 278 -9.84 -9.01 12.10
N LEU A 279 -10.81 -8.14 11.81
CA LEU A 279 -10.67 -7.15 10.73
C LEU A 279 -9.56 -6.15 10.99
N GLU A 280 -9.42 -5.68 12.25
CA GLU A 280 -8.32 -4.80 12.64
C GLU A 280 -6.98 -5.52 12.46
N ALA A 281 -6.82 -6.75 12.93
CA ALA A 281 -5.60 -7.54 12.74
C ALA A 281 -5.26 -7.74 11.25
N LEU A 282 -6.28 -7.97 10.40
CA LEU A 282 -6.10 -8.12 8.95
C LEU A 282 -5.69 -6.80 8.27
N LYS A 283 -6.21 -5.67 8.75
CA LYS A 283 -5.84 -4.33 8.29
C LYS A 283 -4.43 -3.96 8.72
N ASP A 284 -4.05 -4.27 9.96
CA ASP A 284 -2.74 -3.98 10.53
C ASP A 284 -1.59 -4.68 9.79
N VAL A 285 -1.85 -5.87 9.23
CA VAL A 285 -0.91 -6.58 8.37
C VAL A 285 -1.06 -6.22 6.89
N TYR A 286 -1.87 -5.23 6.58
CA TYR A 286 -2.13 -4.78 5.20
C TYR A 286 -2.74 -5.83 4.27
N LEU A 287 -3.49 -6.82 4.78
CA LEU A 287 -4.09 -7.86 3.95
C LEU A 287 -5.47 -7.47 3.43
N PHE A 288 -6.33 -6.93 4.32
CA PHE A 288 -7.67 -6.46 3.98
C PHE A 288 -7.95 -5.07 4.56
N PHE A 289 -8.68 -4.26 3.81
CA PHE A 289 -8.94 -2.86 4.13
C PHE A 289 -10.44 -2.58 4.14
N PRO A 290 -11.03 -2.32 5.30
CA PRO A 290 -12.39 -1.79 5.37
C PRO A 290 -12.43 -0.33 4.89
N VAL A 291 -13.43 -0.01 4.09
CA VAL A 291 -13.78 1.34 3.64
C VAL A 291 -15.17 1.68 4.15
N ASP A 292 -15.26 2.74 4.91
CA ASP A 292 -16.49 3.12 5.59
C ASP A 292 -17.43 3.92 4.69
N LEU A 293 -18.73 3.89 5.04
CA LEU A 293 -19.73 4.77 4.43
C LEU A 293 -19.39 6.23 4.76
N PHE A 294 -19.40 7.09 3.77
CA PHE A 294 -19.31 8.54 4.01
C PHE A 294 -20.58 9.03 4.69
N ASP A 295 -20.43 9.64 5.85
CA ASP A 295 -21.49 10.36 6.56
C ASP A 295 -20.83 11.48 7.37
N TYR A 296 -21.51 12.63 7.52
CA TYR A 296 -21.03 13.73 8.37
C TYR A 296 -21.04 13.36 9.86
N SER A 297 -21.81 12.35 10.25
CA SER A 297 -21.84 11.79 11.60
C SER A 297 -20.85 10.66 11.76
N LEU A 298 -19.80 10.84 12.56
CA LEU A 298 -18.82 9.79 12.91
C LEU A 298 -19.51 8.54 13.49
N LYS A 299 -20.57 8.72 14.29
CA LYS A 299 -21.36 7.61 14.83
C LYS A 299 -21.94 6.74 13.69
N ARG A 300 -22.50 7.38 12.65
CA ARG A 300 -23.04 6.64 11.50
C ARG A 300 -21.93 5.98 10.70
N GLN A 301 -20.79 6.60 10.48
CA GLN A 301 -19.65 5.95 9.81
C GLN A 301 -19.27 4.63 10.51
N ILE A 302 -19.10 4.65 11.84
CA ILE A 302 -18.68 3.48 12.64
C ILE A 302 -19.73 2.36 12.67
N TYR A 303 -21.03 2.68 12.65
CA TYR A 303 -22.10 1.68 12.78
C TYR A 303 -22.59 1.13 11.44
N ASN A 304 -22.32 1.79 10.33
CA ASN A 304 -22.71 1.31 9.02
C ASN A 304 -21.81 0.15 8.56
N PRO A 305 -22.31 -0.70 7.67
CA PRO A 305 -21.48 -1.69 7.01
C PRO A 305 -20.34 -1.05 6.22
N SER A 306 -19.22 -1.76 6.08
CA SER A 306 -18.06 -1.31 5.31
C SER A 306 -17.90 -2.15 4.04
N LYS A 307 -17.34 -1.58 2.98
CA LYS A 307 -16.76 -2.34 1.88
C LYS A 307 -15.39 -2.84 2.29
N VAL A 308 -14.99 -4.04 1.87
CA VAL A 308 -13.67 -4.57 2.22
C VAL A 308 -12.90 -4.93 0.96
N TYR A 309 -11.67 -4.43 0.84
CA TYR A 309 -10.78 -4.64 -0.29
C TYR A 309 -9.55 -5.44 0.10
N CYS A 310 -9.01 -6.23 -0.85
CA CYS A 310 -7.80 -7.01 -0.66
C CYS A 310 -6.57 -6.23 -1.12
N ILE A 311 -5.40 -6.51 -0.53
CA ILE A 311 -4.09 -5.93 -0.88
C ILE A 311 -3.69 -6.19 -2.34
N ASP A 312 -4.21 -7.26 -2.94
CA ASP A 312 -3.87 -7.66 -4.29
C ASP A 312 -5.02 -8.48 -4.91
N THR A 313 -5.39 -8.16 -6.14
CA THR A 313 -6.52 -8.79 -6.83
C THR A 313 -6.22 -10.22 -7.25
N ALA A 314 -4.99 -10.51 -7.67
CA ALA A 314 -4.59 -11.87 -8.03
C ALA A 314 -4.47 -12.77 -6.80
N MET A 315 -4.03 -12.23 -5.65
CA MET A 315 -4.07 -12.96 -4.37
C MET A 315 -5.51 -13.28 -3.98
N SER A 316 -6.43 -12.32 -4.10
CA SER A 316 -7.86 -12.54 -3.85
C SER A 316 -8.41 -13.68 -4.70
N ASP A 317 -8.05 -13.73 -5.98
CA ASP A 317 -8.45 -14.82 -6.88
C ASP A 317 -7.80 -16.17 -6.53
N ALA A 318 -6.50 -16.17 -6.19
CA ALA A 318 -5.74 -17.37 -5.88
C ALA A 318 -6.26 -18.13 -4.64
N ILE A 319 -6.77 -17.39 -3.64
CA ILE A 319 -7.24 -17.97 -2.39
C ILE A 319 -8.76 -18.22 -2.36
N SER A 320 -9.52 -17.63 -3.29
CA SER A 320 -10.97 -17.77 -3.35
C SER A 320 -11.40 -18.93 -4.27
N PHE A 321 -12.34 -19.77 -3.81
CA PHE A 321 -12.96 -20.81 -4.63
C PHE A 321 -14.00 -20.20 -5.56
N LYS A 322 -13.60 -19.40 -6.55
CA LYS A 322 -14.53 -18.82 -7.50
C LYS A 322 -14.56 -19.61 -8.80
N PHE A 323 -15.76 -20.01 -9.23
CA PHE A 323 -16.00 -20.61 -10.55
C PHE A 323 -16.01 -19.56 -11.69
N SER A 324 -16.23 -18.28 -11.35
CA SER A 324 -16.18 -17.17 -12.31
C SER A 324 -15.58 -15.91 -11.67
N ARG A 325 -14.72 -15.21 -12.41
CA ARG A 325 -14.17 -13.91 -12.00
C ARG A 325 -15.24 -12.84 -12.13
N ASN A 326 -15.56 -12.14 -11.06
CA ASN A 326 -16.32 -10.89 -11.15
C ASN A 326 -15.36 -9.76 -11.49
N ILE A 327 -15.25 -9.45 -12.77
CA ILE A 327 -14.30 -8.45 -13.28
C ILE A 327 -14.56 -7.05 -12.72
N GLY A 328 -15.83 -6.71 -12.45
CA GLY A 328 -16.21 -5.44 -11.84
C GLY A 328 -15.59 -5.25 -10.47
N HIS A 329 -15.62 -6.26 -9.60
CA HIS A 329 -14.99 -6.21 -8.29
C HIS A 329 -13.45 -6.16 -8.35
N ILE A 330 -12.85 -6.80 -9.37
CA ILE A 330 -11.41 -6.70 -9.60
C ILE A 330 -11.03 -5.26 -9.94
N TYR A 331 -11.78 -4.61 -10.83
CA TYR A 331 -11.56 -3.21 -11.22
C TYR A 331 -11.75 -2.27 -10.03
N GLU A 332 -12.81 -2.46 -9.26
CA GLU A 332 -13.08 -1.68 -8.05
C GLU A 332 -11.94 -1.82 -7.03
N ASN A 333 -11.46 -3.05 -6.77
CA ASN A 333 -10.33 -3.28 -5.87
C ASN A 333 -9.03 -2.63 -6.39
N MET A 334 -8.78 -2.62 -7.70
CA MET A 334 -7.62 -1.95 -8.29
C MET A 334 -7.70 -0.44 -8.14
N VAL A 335 -8.87 0.16 -8.35
CA VAL A 335 -9.09 1.60 -8.10
C VAL A 335 -8.82 1.93 -6.63
N PHE A 336 -9.36 1.13 -5.69
CA PHE A 336 -9.08 1.29 -4.27
C PHE A 336 -7.57 1.29 -3.98
N LEU A 337 -6.84 0.29 -4.46
CA LEU A 337 -5.39 0.17 -4.21
C LEU A 337 -4.62 1.37 -4.75
N GLU A 338 -5.00 1.85 -5.92
CA GLU A 338 -4.35 3.02 -6.51
C GLU A 338 -4.67 4.31 -5.71
N LEU A 339 -5.90 4.48 -5.23
CA LEU A 339 -6.26 5.59 -4.35
C LEU A 339 -5.46 5.57 -3.04
N GLN A 340 -5.24 4.38 -2.47
CA GLN A 340 -4.38 4.21 -1.29
C GLN A 340 -2.91 4.58 -1.57
N ARG A 341 -2.34 4.17 -2.71
CA ARG A 341 -0.99 4.56 -3.13
C ARG A 341 -0.84 6.08 -3.25
N ARG A 342 -1.90 6.76 -3.69
CA ARG A 342 -1.99 8.24 -3.77
C ARG A 342 -2.28 8.90 -2.42
N ASN A 343 -2.37 8.12 -1.35
CA ASN A 343 -2.63 8.59 0.02
C ASN A 343 -3.94 9.40 0.14
N LYS A 344 -5.01 8.91 -0.50
CA LYS A 344 -6.32 9.57 -0.49
C LYS A 344 -7.18 9.08 0.67
N GLY A 345 -7.95 9.99 1.27
CA GLY A 345 -9.03 9.65 2.20
C GLY A 345 -10.23 9.11 1.42
N VAL A 346 -10.50 7.80 1.55
CA VAL A 346 -11.46 7.07 0.73
C VAL A 346 -12.65 6.59 1.56
N TYR A 347 -13.85 6.85 1.05
CA TYR A 347 -15.13 6.39 1.58
C TYR A 347 -15.98 5.86 0.42
N TYR A 348 -17.04 5.09 0.70
CA TYR A 348 -18.12 4.86 -0.26
C TYR A 348 -19.35 5.67 0.14
N TRP A 349 -20.30 5.86 -0.78
CA TRP A 349 -21.53 6.60 -0.50
C TRP A 349 -22.76 5.80 -0.92
N LYS A 350 -23.84 5.97 -0.15
CA LYS A 350 -25.12 5.36 -0.44
C LYS A 350 -26.27 6.32 -0.14
N SER A 351 -27.13 6.52 -1.12
CA SER A 351 -28.33 7.37 -0.96
C SER A 351 -29.41 6.68 -0.13
N LYS A 352 -30.33 7.46 0.41
CA LYS A 352 -31.54 6.95 1.06
C LYS A 352 -32.42 6.10 0.12
N LYS A 353 -32.31 6.29 -1.19
CA LYS A 353 -33.02 5.56 -2.24
C LYS A 353 -32.26 4.30 -2.71
N GLY A 354 -31.14 3.97 -2.08
CA GLY A 354 -30.37 2.76 -2.37
C GLY A 354 -29.36 2.89 -3.51
N LYS A 355 -29.16 4.08 -4.12
CA LYS A 355 -28.08 4.30 -5.07
C LYS A 355 -26.74 4.34 -4.34
N GLU A 356 -25.71 3.81 -4.97
CA GLU A 356 -24.37 3.68 -4.41
C GLU A 356 -23.36 4.32 -5.33
N VAL A 357 -22.31 4.94 -4.76
CA VAL A 357 -21.10 5.37 -5.47
C VAL A 357 -19.89 4.76 -4.76
N ASP A 358 -19.02 4.12 -5.54
CA ASP A 358 -17.97 3.26 -5.03
C ASP A 358 -16.92 4.00 -4.22
N PHE A 359 -16.51 5.20 -4.67
CA PHE A 359 -15.48 5.97 -3.97
C PHE A 359 -15.82 7.45 -3.91
N ILE A 360 -15.72 7.98 -2.69
CA ILE A 360 -15.74 9.39 -2.37
C ILE A 360 -14.35 9.77 -1.85
N ILE A 361 -13.70 10.71 -2.51
CA ILE A 361 -12.37 11.17 -2.14
C ILE A 361 -12.49 12.45 -1.34
N ARG A 362 -12.02 12.39 -0.10
CA ARG A 362 -12.03 13.53 0.82
C ARG A 362 -10.62 14.06 1.04
N GLU A 363 -10.47 15.38 0.91
CA GLU A 363 -9.24 16.11 1.25
C GLU A 363 -9.58 17.29 2.18
N GLY A 364 -9.20 17.17 3.44
CA GLY A 364 -9.62 18.12 4.47
C GLY A 364 -11.15 18.13 4.65
N PRO A 365 -11.81 19.29 4.53
CA PRO A 365 -13.28 19.41 4.59
C PRO A 365 -13.97 19.04 3.27
N ASP A 366 -13.25 19.04 2.15
CA ASP A 366 -13.81 18.98 0.81
C ASP A 366 -13.89 17.57 0.25
N ILE A 367 -14.92 17.32 -0.56
CA ILE A 367 -15.03 16.16 -1.43
C ILE A 367 -14.47 16.53 -2.80
N THR A 368 -13.25 16.11 -3.06
CA THR A 368 -12.54 16.49 -4.29
C THR A 368 -12.96 15.66 -5.49
N GLU A 369 -13.41 14.42 -5.30
CA GLU A 369 -13.82 13.56 -6.40
C GLU A 369 -14.81 12.48 -5.94
N ALA A 370 -15.74 12.11 -6.82
CA ALA A 370 -16.59 10.93 -6.71
C ALA A 370 -16.31 10.01 -7.90
N ILE A 371 -16.00 8.73 -7.62
CA ILE A 371 -15.62 7.75 -8.63
C ILE A 371 -16.57 6.57 -8.59
N GLN A 372 -17.14 6.24 -9.74
CA GLN A 372 -17.91 5.02 -9.97
C GLN A 372 -17.10 4.07 -10.84
N VAL A 373 -17.12 2.78 -10.53
CA VAL A 373 -16.44 1.75 -11.32
C VAL A 373 -17.49 0.90 -12.03
N CYS A 374 -17.51 0.94 -13.35
CA CYS A 374 -18.45 0.19 -14.16
C CYS A 374 -17.73 -0.41 -15.36
N PHE A 375 -17.55 -1.74 -15.38
CA PHE A 375 -16.81 -2.43 -16.43
C PHE A 375 -17.33 -2.08 -17.85
N SER A 376 -18.64 -2.13 -18.06
CA SER A 376 -19.27 -1.74 -19.32
C SER A 376 -20.48 -0.84 -19.09
N MET A 377 -20.59 0.20 -19.88
CA MET A 377 -21.71 1.14 -19.91
C MET A 377 -22.52 1.05 -21.21
N GLU A 378 -22.41 -0.05 -21.95
CA GLU A 378 -23.14 -0.28 -23.21
C GLU A 378 -24.65 -0.36 -23.00
N ASP A 379 -25.11 -0.93 -21.87
CA ASP A 379 -26.53 -0.97 -21.52
C ASP A 379 -27.01 0.39 -20.99
N ASP A 380 -27.99 0.98 -21.68
CA ASP A 380 -28.55 2.31 -21.36
C ASP A 380 -29.09 2.41 -19.93
N LYS A 381 -29.66 1.33 -19.39
CA LYS A 381 -30.18 1.30 -18.01
C LYS A 381 -29.05 1.37 -17.00
N THR A 382 -28.00 0.61 -17.24
CA THR A 382 -26.78 0.64 -16.42
C THR A 382 -26.15 2.02 -16.51
N ARG A 383 -25.94 2.55 -17.72
CA ARG A 383 -25.37 3.88 -17.95
C ARG A 383 -26.13 4.95 -17.18
N ARG A 384 -27.45 5.01 -17.32
CA ARG A 384 -28.29 5.98 -16.61
C ARG A 384 -28.20 5.84 -15.09
N ARG A 385 -28.18 4.62 -14.57
CA ARG A 385 -28.05 4.36 -13.13
C ARG A 385 -26.76 4.91 -12.56
N GLU A 386 -25.62 4.63 -13.20
CA GLU A 386 -24.29 5.04 -12.73
C GLU A 386 -24.12 6.56 -12.79
N LEU A 387 -24.50 7.18 -13.91
CA LEU A 387 -24.45 8.64 -14.06
C LEU A 387 -25.36 9.36 -13.06
N GLN A 388 -26.57 8.83 -12.79
CA GLN A 388 -27.48 9.40 -11.81
C GLN A 388 -26.95 9.28 -10.38
N GLY A 389 -26.22 8.20 -10.03
CA GLY A 389 -25.57 8.06 -8.72
C GLY A 389 -24.57 9.19 -8.48
N LEU A 390 -23.72 9.44 -9.46
CA LEU A 390 -22.69 10.50 -9.38
C LEU A 390 -23.31 11.91 -9.28
N THR A 391 -24.37 12.18 -10.05
CA THR A 391 -25.04 13.49 -9.95
C THR A 391 -25.75 13.70 -8.60
N GLU A 392 -26.28 12.64 -7.97
CA GLU A 392 -26.83 12.73 -6.61
C GLU A 392 -25.74 13.07 -5.58
N VAL A 393 -24.56 12.44 -5.70
CA VAL A 393 -23.40 12.78 -4.86
C VAL A 393 -22.97 14.23 -5.05
N LYS A 394 -22.94 14.73 -6.28
CA LYS A 394 -22.62 16.12 -6.58
C LYS A 394 -23.56 17.09 -5.85
N ASP A 395 -24.86 16.79 -5.87
CA ASP A 395 -25.86 17.63 -5.19
C ASP A 395 -25.72 17.58 -3.67
N GLU A 396 -25.52 16.38 -3.11
CA GLU A 396 -25.51 16.14 -1.66
C GLU A 396 -24.19 16.55 -1.01
N LEU A 397 -23.07 16.14 -1.62
CA LEU A 397 -21.72 16.27 -1.04
C LEU A 397 -20.87 17.37 -1.70
N LYS A 398 -21.36 18.01 -2.77
CA LYS A 398 -20.63 19.05 -3.52
C LYS A 398 -19.29 18.55 -4.09
N ALA A 399 -19.24 17.29 -4.53
CA ALA A 399 -18.06 16.73 -5.15
C ALA A 399 -17.56 17.60 -6.32
N GLN A 400 -16.26 17.90 -6.36
CA GLN A 400 -15.70 18.81 -7.36
C GLN A 400 -15.60 18.13 -8.74
N ARG A 401 -15.23 16.87 -8.78
CA ARG A 401 -15.09 16.05 -10.00
C ARG A 401 -15.93 14.79 -9.93
N LEU A 402 -16.45 14.38 -11.08
CA LEU A 402 -17.21 13.13 -11.25
C LEU A 402 -16.50 12.27 -12.29
N THR A 403 -16.20 11.02 -11.95
CA THR A 403 -15.45 10.09 -12.81
C THR A 403 -16.14 8.73 -12.85
N VAL A 404 -16.28 8.16 -14.04
CA VAL A 404 -16.61 6.75 -14.23
C VAL A 404 -15.36 6.04 -14.77
N ILE A 405 -14.99 4.94 -14.10
CA ILE A 405 -13.89 4.07 -14.54
C ILE A 405 -14.48 2.87 -15.27
N THR A 406 -14.05 2.67 -16.52
CA THR A 406 -14.56 1.60 -17.40
C THR A 406 -13.45 0.67 -17.85
N ASP A 407 -13.79 -0.35 -18.65
CA ASP A 407 -12.80 -1.20 -19.33
C ASP A 407 -12.11 -0.43 -20.46
N ASP A 408 -12.88 0.09 -21.42
CA ASP A 408 -12.32 0.69 -22.65
C ASP A 408 -12.96 1.99 -23.09
N GLU A 409 -14.14 2.37 -22.56
CA GLU A 409 -14.82 3.59 -22.96
C GLU A 409 -14.08 4.83 -22.45
N GLU A 410 -13.78 5.75 -23.37
CA GLU A 410 -13.21 7.06 -23.09
C GLU A 410 -14.09 8.15 -23.70
N SER A 411 -14.80 8.89 -22.85
CA SER A 411 -15.72 9.94 -23.29
C SER A 411 -15.99 10.94 -22.14
N THR A 412 -16.76 11.96 -22.44
CA THR A 412 -17.37 12.85 -21.43
C THR A 412 -18.87 12.79 -21.60
N ALA A 413 -19.58 12.51 -20.52
CA ALA A 413 -21.05 12.57 -20.49
C ALA A 413 -21.50 13.88 -19.83
N THR A 414 -22.48 14.53 -20.45
CA THR A 414 -23.16 15.67 -19.86
C THR A 414 -24.53 15.27 -19.35
N VAL A 415 -24.80 15.50 -18.09
CA VAL A 415 -26.10 15.22 -17.46
C VAL A 415 -26.74 16.53 -17.04
N GLU A 416 -27.88 16.86 -17.61
CA GLU A 416 -28.68 17.99 -17.18
C GLU A 416 -29.44 17.64 -15.89
N ARG A 417 -29.25 18.47 -14.87
CA ARG A 417 -29.98 18.30 -13.59
C ARG A 417 -30.16 19.66 -12.92
N ALA A 418 -31.39 19.93 -12.48
CA ALA A 418 -31.76 21.18 -11.84
C ALA A 418 -31.36 22.44 -12.61
N GLY A 419 -31.40 22.38 -13.95
CA GLY A 419 -31.01 23.51 -14.83
C GLY A 419 -29.50 23.74 -14.93
N ARG A 420 -28.67 22.75 -14.53
CA ARG A 420 -27.20 22.78 -14.65
C ARG A 420 -26.74 21.57 -15.47
N ASN A 421 -25.73 21.79 -16.29
CA ASN A 421 -25.02 20.73 -16.98
C ASN A 421 -23.84 20.29 -16.16
N GLU A 422 -23.85 19.02 -15.72
CA GLU A 422 -22.75 18.40 -14.98
C GLU A 422 -21.94 17.51 -15.93
N GLU A 423 -20.64 17.77 -16.00
CA GLU A 423 -19.73 16.95 -16.80
C GLU A 423 -19.21 15.78 -15.97
N ILE A 424 -19.26 14.59 -16.55
CA ILE A 424 -18.75 13.35 -15.96
C ILE A 424 -17.70 12.77 -16.91
N SER A 425 -16.47 12.65 -16.42
CA SER A 425 -15.39 12.02 -17.18
C SER A 425 -15.52 10.51 -17.16
N ILE A 426 -15.46 9.87 -18.32
CA ILE A 426 -15.46 8.41 -18.47
C ILE A 426 -14.08 8.00 -18.98
N ILE A 427 -13.37 7.18 -18.20
CA ILE A 427 -11.94 6.89 -18.46
C ILE A 427 -11.68 5.39 -18.30
N PRO A 428 -10.99 4.73 -19.24
CA PRO A 428 -10.55 3.35 -19.08
C PRO A 428 -9.60 3.16 -17.89
N LEU A 429 -9.78 2.07 -17.12
CA LEU A 429 -8.99 1.80 -15.91
C LEU A 429 -7.49 1.81 -16.20
N TRP A 430 -7.03 1.12 -17.25
CA TRP A 430 -5.62 1.08 -17.62
C TRP A 430 -5.02 2.49 -17.84
N LYS A 431 -5.80 3.39 -18.43
CA LYS A 431 -5.39 4.77 -18.69
C LYS A 431 -5.41 5.62 -17.43
N TRP A 432 -6.45 5.47 -16.60
CA TRP A 432 -6.56 6.15 -15.31
C TRP A 432 -5.41 5.79 -14.35
N LEU A 433 -4.97 4.52 -14.34
CA LEU A 433 -3.81 4.06 -13.55
C LEU A 433 -2.49 4.70 -14.00
N ILE A 434 -2.39 5.11 -15.27
CA ILE A 434 -1.20 5.75 -15.84
C ILE A 434 -1.22 7.27 -15.66
N GLN A 435 -2.31 7.93 -16.07
CA GLN A 435 -2.37 9.39 -16.23
C GLN A 435 -2.15 10.17 -14.93
N ASN A 436 -2.64 9.69 -13.82
CA ASN A 436 -2.54 10.40 -12.54
C ASN A 436 -1.23 10.13 -11.78
N ASN A 437 -0.28 9.46 -12.42
CA ASN A 437 1.03 9.12 -11.83
C ASN A 437 2.19 9.97 -12.38
N PHE A 438 1.91 10.91 -13.30
CA PHE A 438 2.88 11.92 -13.67
C PHE A 438 2.83 13.04 -12.61
N PRO A 439 3.94 13.39 -11.95
CA PRO A 439 4.02 14.66 -11.23
C PRO A 439 3.74 15.79 -12.22
N VAL A 440 2.91 16.75 -11.85
CA VAL A 440 2.50 17.90 -12.67
C VAL A 440 3.69 18.73 -13.17
N ASP A 441 4.90 18.48 -12.63
CA ASP A 441 6.11 19.27 -12.89
C ASP A 441 7.13 18.63 -13.83
N THR A 442 6.83 17.55 -14.55
CA THR A 442 7.79 16.96 -15.52
C THR A 442 7.70 17.54 -16.93
N VAL A 443 7.19 18.77 -17.11
CA VAL A 443 7.23 19.49 -18.40
C VAL A 443 8.50 20.34 -18.55
N SER A 444 9.45 20.30 -17.63
CA SER A 444 10.73 21.01 -17.79
C SER A 444 11.94 20.21 -17.31
N LEU A 445 12.27 19.13 -18.00
CA LEU A 445 13.65 18.71 -18.11
C LEU A 445 14.11 19.05 -19.53
N ARG A 446 14.53 20.29 -19.67
CA ARG A 446 15.41 20.72 -20.77
C ARG A 446 16.77 20.06 -20.56
N HIS A 447 17.23 19.46 -21.64
CA HIS A 447 18.60 19.15 -22.10
C HIS A 447 19.64 18.78 -21.05
#